data_8acce5d4a9913e2d8552fad6763f3884
#
_entry.id   8acce5d4a9913e2d8552fad6763f3884
#
_cell.length_a   1.000
_cell.length_b   1.000
_cell.length_c   1.000
_cell.angle_alpha   90.00
_cell.angle_beta   90.00
_cell.angle_gamma   90.00
#
_symmetry.space_group_name_H-M   'P 1'
#
loop_
_entity.id
_entity.type
_entity.pdbx_description
1 polymer ?
#
loop_
_entity_poly.entity_id
_entity_poly.type
_entity_poly.pdbx_seq_one_letter_code
_entity_poly.pdbx_strand_id
1 'polypeptide(L)'
;MYDSAVQIEAALVAHPRFVDVRASDADYDLEEAIGLARALGVKPMETRIVPIREVKVSNFFGSGQIADMKAAIHAHDIKLAIINATLSPVQQRNLEKVWGIKVIDRTGLILEIFGLRAATKEGALQVELARLGYERSRLVRTWTHLERQRGGTGAVAGPGETQIESDRRVLNDKMAKLKRQLDDVRRTRGLQRQKRQRAPERVVALVGYTNAGKSTLFNRLTKGGVLAKDMLFATLDTTHRILPLPSGNTAILSDTVGFISDLPTSLITAFRATLEEVKEADLLLHVRDMSDPLTERRREEVMQVLDQIKAGPAHGQDILEVWNKTDLLKDEARNSLTERAEASRELDDMMSACQISSLSGEGIELLLEQIETQRTAHDHILNVRVTPDAFTARAWLHENGQVLDESSVKNGIFLMKVRLSESDAGRFRAKNARLVQ
;
A
#
# COMPACT_ATOMS: atom_id res chain seq x y z
N MET A 1 -20.06 3.35 -23.61
CA MET A 1 -20.79 4.54 -23.18
C MET A 1 -21.84 4.05 -22.19
N TYR A 2 -21.45 3.88 -20.89
CA TYR A 2 -22.38 3.61 -19.80
C TYR A 2 -22.37 4.84 -18.93
N ASP A 3 -23.31 5.73 -19.26
CA ASP A 3 -23.68 6.89 -18.47
C ASP A 3 -24.71 6.38 -17.43
N SER A 4 -24.24 5.64 -16.43
CA SER A 4 -25.05 5.38 -15.24
C SER A 4 -24.66 6.45 -14.23
N ALA A 5 -25.52 7.47 -14.14
CA ALA A 5 -25.58 8.33 -12.98
C ALA A 5 -25.46 7.44 -11.73
N VAL A 6 -24.35 7.56 -11.00
CA VAL A 6 -24.14 6.84 -9.76
C VAL A 6 -25.26 7.28 -8.82
N GLN A 7 -26.32 6.48 -8.71
CA GLN A 7 -27.33 6.67 -7.68
C GLN A 7 -26.58 6.49 -6.36
N ILE A 8 -26.46 7.58 -5.59
CA ILE A 8 -25.87 7.55 -4.26
C ILE A 8 -26.79 6.70 -3.39
N GLU A 9 -26.50 5.41 -3.28
CA GLU A 9 -27.29 4.48 -2.50
C GLU A 9 -27.12 4.76 -1.00
N ALA A 10 -28.25 4.76 -0.28
CA ALA A 10 -28.24 4.83 1.17
C ALA A 10 -27.70 3.52 1.75
N ALA A 11 -26.76 3.61 2.70
CA ALA A 11 -26.12 2.46 3.32
C ALA A 11 -26.24 2.47 4.85
N LEU A 12 -26.38 1.26 5.42
CA LEU A 12 -26.08 0.95 6.81
C LEU A 12 -24.62 0.56 6.91
N VAL A 13 -23.86 1.14 7.84
CA VAL A 13 -22.51 0.73 8.18
C VAL A 13 -22.50 0.20 9.61
N ALA A 14 -22.22 -1.09 9.79
CA ALA A 14 -22.15 -1.72 11.10
C ALA A 14 -20.74 -2.24 11.39
N HIS A 15 -20.15 -1.77 12.50
CA HIS A 15 -18.86 -2.26 13.01
C HIS A 15 -19.11 -3.17 14.23
N PRO A 16 -18.73 -4.46 14.19
CA PRO A 16 -18.83 -5.36 15.33
C PRO A 16 -17.70 -5.06 16.33
N ARG A 17 -18.06 -4.73 17.58
CA ARG A 17 -17.10 -4.57 18.67
C ARG A 17 -17.07 -5.83 19.54
N PHE A 18 -15.94 -6.51 19.58
CA PHE A 18 -15.70 -7.63 20.47
C PHE A 18 -15.40 -7.15 21.90
N VAL A 19 -15.59 -8.03 22.90
CA VAL A 19 -15.50 -7.67 24.32
C VAL A 19 -14.11 -7.18 24.74
N ASP A 20 -13.09 -7.66 24.07
CA ASP A 20 -11.66 -7.36 24.31
C ASP A 20 -11.20 -6.06 23.63
N VAL A 21 -12.03 -5.44 22.79
CA VAL A 21 -11.70 -4.19 22.07
C VAL A 21 -12.17 -2.99 22.87
N ARG A 22 -11.29 -2.00 23.08
CA ARG A 22 -11.63 -0.74 23.74
C ARG A 22 -12.72 0.00 22.95
N ALA A 23 -13.58 0.72 23.66
CA ALA A 23 -14.66 1.48 23.02
C ALA A 23 -14.11 2.55 22.07
N SER A 24 -13.06 3.27 22.48
CA SER A 24 -12.40 4.29 21.66
C SER A 24 -11.87 3.73 20.34
N ASP A 25 -11.30 2.54 20.34
CA ASP A 25 -10.74 1.93 19.14
C ASP A 25 -11.85 1.53 18.16
N ALA A 26 -13.00 1.06 18.68
CA ALA A 26 -14.16 0.74 17.88
C ALA A 26 -14.79 1.96 17.18
N ASP A 27 -14.72 3.14 17.82
CA ASP A 27 -15.18 4.40 17.21
C ASP A 27 -14.31 4.74 15.99
N TYR A 28 -12.98 4.64 16.08
CA TYR A 28 -12.07 4.87 14.96
C TYR A 28 -12.22 3.82 13.85
N ASP A 29 -12.40 2.54 14.22
CA ASP A 29 -12.63 1.47 13.25
C ASP A 29 -13.98 1.67 12.50
N LEU A 30 -15.00 2.23 13.17
CA LEU A 30 -16.26 2.63 12.52
C LEU A 30 -16.05 3.82 11.58
N GLU A 31 -15.30 4.85 12.00
CA GLU A 31 -14.99 6.00 11.14
C GLU A 31 -14.24 5.57 9.87
N GLU A 32 -13.30 4.63 9.99
CA GLU A 32 -12.62 4.04 8.83
C GLU A 32 -13.62 3.34 7.90
N ALA A 33 -14.54 2.53 8.46
CA ALA A 33 -15.57 1.85 7.66
C ALA A 33 -16.52 2.84 6.94
N ILE A 34 -16.85 3.96 7.59
CA ILE A 34 -17.60 5.06 6.99
C ILE A 34 -16.80 5.70 5.85
N GLY A 35 -15.51 5.91 6.05
CA GLY A 35 -14.59 6.40 5.01
C GLY A 35 -14.53 5.47 3.79
N LEU A 36 -14.49 4.15 4.02
CA LEU A 36 -14.55 3.14 2.95
C LEU A 36 -15.89 3.18 2.20
N ALA A 37 -17.02 3.30 2.91
CA ALA A 37 -18.32 3.43 2.29
C ALA A 37 -18.40 4.67 1.38
N ARG A 38 -17.90 5.81 1.85
CA ARG A 38 -17.80 7.04 1.05
C ARG A 38 -16.86 6.88 -0.16
N ALA A 39 -15.77 6.13 -0.01
CA ALA A 39 -14.86 5.84 -1.12
C ALA A 39 -15.50 4.98 -2.21
N LEU A 40 -16.48 4.14 -1.87
CA LEU A 40 -17.33 3.42 -2.82
C LEU A 40 -18.36 4.33 -3.49
N GLY A 41 -18.61 5.52 -2.97
CA GLY A 41 -19.61 6.46 -3.47
C GLY A 41 -21.00 6.29 -2.86
N VAL A 42 -21.13 5.47 -1.79
CA VAL A 42 -22.41 5.30 -1.08
C VAL A 42 -22.51 6.29 0.09
N LYS A 43 -23.75 6.64 0.47
CA LYS A 43 -24.03 7.54 1.59
C LYS A 43 -24.34 6.75 2.84
N PRO A 44 -23.50 6.77 3.89
CA PRO A 44 -23.85 6.19 5.18
C PRO A 44 -25.00 6.97 5.81
N MET A 45 -26.18 6.36 5.86
CA MET A 45 -27.37 6.94 6.47
C MET A 45 -27.53 6.50 7.92
N GLU A 46 -27.13 5.28 8.22
CA GLU A 46 -27.13 4.70 9.55
C GLU A 46 -25.77 4.10 9.84
N THR A 47 -25.20 4.40 11.00
CA THR A 47 -23.89 3.90 11.42
C THR A 47 -23.99 3.35 12.84
N ARG A 48 -23.46 2.15 13.09
CA ARG A 48 -23.58 1.48 14.39
C ARG A 48 -22.34 0.73 14.80
N ILE A 49 -21.98 0.85 16.07
CA ILE A 49 -21.11 -0.11 16.75
C ILE A 49 -22.01 -1.17 17.38
N VAL A 50 -21.81 -2.43 17.00
CA VAL A 50 -22.64 -3.55 17.46
C VAL A 50 -21.80 -4.41 18.41
N PRO A 51 -22.10 -4.44 19.72
CA PRO A 51 -21.34 -5.24 20.67
C PRO A 51 -21.55 -6.73 20.43
N ILE A 52 -20.46 -7.48 20.25
CA ILE A 52 -20.45 -8.92 19.98
C ILE A 52 -19.83 -9.66 21.17
N ARG A 53 -20.60 -10.49 21.84
CA ARG A 53 -20.11 -11.42 22.85
C ARG A 53 -19.65 -12.73 22.22
N GLU A 54 -20.40 -13.19 21.20
CA GLU A 54 -20.15 -14.43 20.49
C GLU A 54 -20.66 -14.32 19.06
N VAL A 55 -19.84 -14.67 18.09
CA VAL A 55 -20.23 -14.69 16.68
C VAL A 55 -21.20 -15.83 16.43
N LYS A 56 -22.41 -15.53 15.99
CA LYS A 56 -23.39 -16.54 15.63
C LYS A 56 -23.06 -17.15 14.27
N VAL A 57 -22.98 -18.48 14.22
CA VAL A 57 -22.59 -19.23 13.00
C VAL A 57 -23.54 -18.94 11.83
N SER A 58 -24.84 -18.77 12.10
CA SER A 58 -25.86 -18.56 11.06
C SER A 58 -25.91 -17.14 10.53
N ASN A 59 -25.83 -16.13 11.41
CA ASN A 59 -26.20 -14.73 11.06
C ASN A 59 -25.17 -13.71 11.53
N PHE A 60 -24.03 -14.11 12.13
CA PHE A 60 -23.03 -13.26 12.73
C PHE A 60 -23.50 -12.53 13.98
N PHE A 61 -24.64 -11.84 13.93
CA PHE A 61 -25.25 -11.04 15.00
C PHE A 61 -26.33 -11.82 15.78
N GLY A 62 -26.69 -11.33 16.95
CA GLY A 62 -27.83 -11.81 17.72
C GLY A 62 -29.17 -11.40 17.09
N SER A 63 -30.24 -12.13 17.39
CA SER A 63 -31.57 -11.91 16.81
C SER A 63 -32.13 -10.50 17.07
N GLY A 64 -31.95 -9.96 18.29
CA GLY A 64 -32.37 -8.61 18.64
C GLY A 64 -31.62 -7.55 17.80
N GLN A 65 -30.31 -7.68 17.70
CA GLN A 65 -29.47 -6.77 16.89
C GLN A 65 -29.88 -6.78 15.40
N ILE A 66 -30.20 -7.96 14.87
CA ILE A 66 -30.70 -8.10 13.49
C ILE A 66 -32.04 -7.39 13.30
N ALA A 67 -32.95 -7.54 14.27
CA ALA A 67 -34.27 -6.87 14.23
C ALA A 67 -34.15 -5.34 14.30
N ASP A 68 -33.25 -4.83 15.18
CA ASP A 68 -32.99 -3.40 15.32
C ASP A 68 -32.39 -2.79 14.05
N MET A 69 -31.42 -3.48 13.44
CA MET A 69 -30.85 -3.07 12.15
C MET A 69 -31.87 -3.12 11.03
N LYS A 70 -32.75 -4.14 11.00
CA LYS A 70 -33.83 -4.25 10.04
C LYS A 70 -34.80 -3.06 10.14
N ALA A 71 -35.17 -2.65 11.35
CA ALA A 71 -36.04 -1.50 11.58
C ALA A 71 -35.41 -0.20 11.03
N ALA A 72 -34.11 0.01 11.26
CA ALA A 72 -33.37 1.15 10.73
C ALA A 72 -33.25 1.13 9.19
N ILE A 73 -33.02 -0.04 8.59
CA ILE A 73 -32.99 -0.24 7.14
C ILE A 73 -34.32 0.21 6.50
N HIS A 74 -35.44 -0.20 7.08
CA HIS A 74 -36.75 0.22 6.59
C HIS A 74 -37.06 1.70 6.83
N ALA A 75 -36.67 2.25 8.00
CA ALA A 75 -36.93 3.65 8.33
C ALA A 75 -36.20 4.63 7.40
N HIS A 76 -35.00 4.27 6.91
CA HIS A 76 -34.15 5.12 6.07
C HIS A 76 -34.09 4.68 4.60
N ASP A 77 -34.97 3.78 4.15
CA ASP A 77 -34.96 3.20 2.78
C ASP A 77 -33.57 2.76 2.31
N ILE A 78 -32.82 2.08 3.20
CA ILE A 78 -31.46 1.64 2.94
C ILE A 78 -31.45 0.47 1.95
N LYS A 79 -30.58 0.51 0.95
CA LYS A 79 -30.45 -0.52 -0.08
C LYS A 79 -29.20 -1.40 0.07
N LEU A 80 -28.23 -0.96 0.86
CA LEU A 80 -26.96 -1.64 1.05
C LEU A 80 -26.62 -1.69 2.54
N ALA A 81 -26.24 -2.86 3.06
CA ALA A 81 -25.62 -2.99 4.38
C ALA A 81 -24.15 -3.35 4.25
N ILE A 82 -23.30 -2.58 4.90
CA ILE A 82 -21.83 -2.76 4.97
C ILE A 82 -21.50 -3.25 6.38
N ILE A 83 -20.92 -4.43 6.47
CA ILE A 83 -20.47 -5.03 7.73
C ILE A 83 -18.94 -4.96 7.77
N ASN A 84 -18.40 -4.17 8.73
CA ASN A 84 -16.96 -4.00 8.91
C ASN A 84 -16.31 -5.21 9.59
N ALA A 85 -16.51 -6.37 9.02
CA ALA A 85 -15.89 -7.64 9.41
C ALA A 85 -15.93 -8.61 8.23
N THR A 86 -15.20 -9.72 8.33
CA THR A 86 -15.30 -10.81 7.36
C THR A 86 -16.51 -11.68 7.68
N LEU A 87 -17.44 -11.80 6.75
CA LEU A 87 -18.59 -12.69 6.86
C LEU A 87 -18.35 -14.02 6.15
N SER A 88 -18.87 -15.12 6.73
CA SER A 88 -19.01 -16.34 5.96
C SER A 88 -20.11 -16.20 4.90
N PRO A 89 -20.07 -16.97 3.81
CA PRO A 89 -21.10 -16.93 2.78
C PRO A 89 -22.52 -17.21 3.31
N VAL A 90 -22.62 -18.09 4.30
CA VAL A 90 -23.88 -18.42 4.96
C VAL A 90 -24.41 -17.22 5.75
N GLN A 91 -23.54 -16.56 6.53
CA GLN A 91 -23.93 -15.38 7.30
C GLN A 91 -24.40 -14.26 6.39
N GLN A 92 -23.65 -13.95 5.33
CA GLN A 92 -24.03 -12.91 4.37
C GLN A 92 -25.41 -13.21 3.74
N ARG A 93 -25.58 -14.41 3.19
CA ARG A 93 -26.86 -14.83 2.57
C ARG A 93 -28.04 -14.76 3.54
N ASN A 94 -27.83 -15.19 4.79
CA ASN A 94 -28.89 -15.16 5.78
C ASN A 94 -29.27 -13.73 6.17
N LEU A 95 -28.29 -12.82 6.29
CA LEU A 95 -28.54 -11.40 6.53
C LEU A 95 -29.28 -10.77 5.36
N GLU A 96 -28.87 -11.03 4.12
CA GLU A 96 -29.56 -10.57 2.90
C GLU A 96 -31.02 -11.05 2.86
N LYS A 97 -31.26 -12.32 3.20
CA LYS A 97 -32.60 -12.89 3.26
C LYS A 97 -33.47 -12.22 4.32
N VAL A 98 -32.94 -11.91 5.51
CA VAL A 98 -33.69 -11.30 6.61
C VAL A 98 -33.95 -9.84 6.37
N TRP A 99 -33.00 -9.10 5.82
CA TRP A 99 -33.11 -7.65 5.58
C TRP A 99 -33.72 -7.29 4.24
N GLY A 100 -33.65 -8.20 3.26
CA GLY A 100 -34.18 -7.98 1.91
C GLY A 100 -33.35 -7.01 1.07
N ILE A 101 -32.13 -6.76 1.46
CA ILE A 101 -31.18 -5.84 0.80
C ILE A 101 -29.83 -6.53 0.58
N LYS A 102 -28.98 -5.95 -0.27
CA LYS A 102 -27.61 -6.42 -0.48
C LYS A 102 -26.77 -6.21 0.79
N VAL A 103 -25.99 -7.21 1.15
CA VAL A 103 -25.02 -7.15 2.25
C VAL A 103 -23.64 -7.32 1.69
N ILE A 104 -22.70 -6.46 2.08
CA ILE A 104 -21.30 -6.54 1.70
C ILE A 104 -20.45 -6.56 2.96
N ASP A 105 -19.46 -7.44 3.00
CA ASP A 105 -18.48 -7.48 4.08
C ASP A 105 -17.25 -6.59 3.77
N ARG A 106 -16.35 -6.39 4.75
CA ARG A 106 -15.15 -5.56 4.59
C ARG A 106 -14.34 -5.98 3.36
N THR A 107 -14.12 -7.27 3.15
CA THR A 107 -13.35 -7.77 2.00
C THR A 107 -14.01 -7.41 0.67
N GLY A 108 -15.31 -7.64 0.56
CA GLY A 108 -16.10 -7.29 -0.61
C GLY A 108 -16.12 -5.78 -0.87
N LEU A 109 -16.24 -4.97 0.19
CA LEU A 109 -16.20 -3.51 0.10
C LEU A 109 -14.87 -3.01 -0.49
N ILE A 110 -13.74 -3.50 0.01
CA ILE A 110 -12.41 -3.13 -0.48
C ILE A 110 -12.26 -3.54 -1.96
N LEU A 111 -12.73 -4.74 -2.34
CA LEU A 111 -12.70 -5.20 -3.73
C LEU A 111 -13.52 -4.32 -4.68
N GLU A 112 -14.70 -3.87 -4.26
CA GLU A 112 -15.52 -2.96 -5.07
C GLU A 112 -14.84 -1.59 -5.22
N ILE A 113 -14.25 -1.04 -4.15
CA ILE A 113 -13.48 0.22 -4.21
C ILE A 113 -12.31 0.09 -5.20
N PHE A 114 -11.57 -1.02 -5.11
CA PHE A 114 -10.45 -1.28 -6.02
C PHE A 114 -10.91 -1.43 -7.48
N GLY A 115 -12.09 -2.05 -7.71
CA GLY A 115 -12.69 -2.13 -9.04
C GLY A 115 -12.96 -0.76 -9.65
N LEU A 116 -13.37 0.21 -8.83
CA LEU A 116 -13.60 1.60 -9.27
C LEU A 116 -12.31 2.39 -9.50
N ARG A 117 -11.20 2.01 -8.83
CA ARG A 117 -9.93 2.75 -8.85
C ARG A 117 -8.90 2.20 -9.83
N ALA A 118 -9.03 0.95 -10.27
CA ALA A 118 -8.10 0.33 -11.21
C ALA A 118 -8.16 1.04 -12.57
N ALA A 119 -7.17 1.88 -12.85
CA ALA A 119 -7.05 2.62 -14.10
C ALA A 119 -6.17 1.89 -15.12
N THR A 120 -5.19 1.11 -14.65
CA THR A 120 -4.30 0.36 -15.53
C THR A 120 -4.89 -1.01 -15.90
N LYS A 121 -4.49 -1.53 -17.07
CA LYS A 121 -4.86 -2.89 -17.50
C LYS A 121 -4.41 -3.94 -16.47
N GLU A 122 -3.25 -3.75 -15.88
CA GLU A 122 -2.72 -4.66 -14.85
C GLU A 122 -3.55 -4.61 -13.58
N GLY A 123 -3.81 -3.41 -13.04
CA GLY A 123 -4.65 -3.22 -11.87
C GLY A 123 -6.05 -3.82 -12.06
N ALA A 124 -6.68 -3.58 -13.21
CA ALA A 124 -7.99 -4.15 -13.54
C ALA A 124 -7.97 -5.70 -13.56
N LEU A 125 -6.94 -6.31 -14.17
CA LEU A 125 -6.78 -7.77 -14.18
C LEU A 125 -6.53 -8.35 -12.79
N GLN A 126 -5.77 -7.65 -11.94
CA GLN A 126 -5.49 -8.04 -10.56
C GLN A 126 -6.74 -8.00 -9.70
N VAL A 127 -7.51 -6.91 -9.78
CA VAL A 127 -8.78 -6.76 -9.05
C VAL A 127 -9.78 -7.82 -9.48
N GLU A 128 -9.92 -8.07 -10.78
CA GLU A 128 -10.83 -9.09 -11.30
C GLU A 128 -10.41 -10.50 -10.83
N LEU A 129 -9.11 -10.80 -10.82
CA LEU A 129 -8.60 -12.07 -10.29
C LEU A 129 -8.91 -12.23 -8.80
N ALA A 130 -8.74 -11.17 -7.99
CA ALA A 130 -9.08 -11.18 -6.57
C ALA A 130 -10.58 -11.38 -6.34
N ARG A 131 -11.42 -10.70 -7.13
CA ARG A 131 -12.88 -10.79 -7.09
C ARG A 131 -13.36 -12.22 -7.39
N LEU A 132 -12.86 -12.83 -8.48
CA LEU A 132 -13.18 -14.23 -8.79
C LEU A 132 -12.68 -15.20 -7.70
N GLY A 133 -11.53 -14.93 -7.09
CA GLY A 133 -11.03 -15.68 -5.93
C GLY A 133 -11.96 -15.61 -4.73
N TYR A 134 -12.45 -14.42 -4.43
CA TYR A 134 -13.42 -14.16 -3.37
C TYR A 134 -14.76 -14.86 -3.65
N GLU A 135 -15.31 -14.70 -4.86
CA GLU A 135 -16.54 -15.39 -5.30
C GLU A 135 -16.39 -16.92 -5.21
N ARG A 136 -15.27 -17.47 -5.69
CA ARG A 136 -14.98 -18.90 -5.61
C ARG A 136 -14.94 -19.41 -4.18
N SER A 137 -14.34 -18.66 -3.26
CA SER A 137 -14.29 -19.05 -1.83
C SER A 137 -15.69 -19.10 -1.21
N ARG A 138 -16.60 -18.29 -1.72
CA ARG A 138 -18.01 -18.25 -1.27
C ARG A 138 -18.85 -19.39 -1.82
N LEU A 139 -18.63 -19.80 -3.07
CA LEU A 139 -19.29 -20.97 -3.64
C LEU A 139 -18.94 -22.26 -2.88
N VAL A 140 -17.66 -22.51 -2.62
CA VAL A 140 -17.21 -23.75 -1.93
C VAL A 140 -17.77 -23.85 -0.51
N ARG A 141 -17.81 -22.75 0.25
CA ARG A 141 -18.30 -22.78 1.63
C ARG A 141 -19.82 -22.95 1.75
N THR A 142 -20.56 -22.51 0.76
CA THR A 142 -22.03 -22.66 0.75
C THR A 142 -22.47 -24.12 0.68
N TRP A 143 -21.63 -25.00 0.10
CA TRP A 143 -21.99 -26.40 -0.18
C TRP A 143 -21.51 -27.40 0.87
N THR A 144 -20.44 -27.16 1.58
CA THR A 144 -20.01 -28.05 2.69
C THR A 144 -21.06 -28.12 3.81
N HIS A 145 -21.94 -27.14 3.94
CA HIS A 145 -23.06 -27.17 4.88
C HIS A 145 -24.26 -27.96 4.38
N LEU A 146 -24.48 -28.06 3.07
CA LEU A 146 -25.59 -28.84 2.50
C LEU A 146 -25.29 -30.34 2.45
N GLU A 147 -24.03 -30.74 2.26
CA GLU A 147 -23.60 -32.14 2.34
C GLU A 147 -23.78 -32.75 3.74
N ARG A 148 -23.61 -31.95 4.81
CA ARG A 148 -23.81 -32.41 6.19
C ARG A 148 -25.29 -32.60 6.56
N GLN A 149 -26.24 -32.03 5.83
CA GLN A 149 -27.69 -32.23 6.06
C GLN A 149 -28.29 -33.43 5.32
N ARG A 150 -27.57 -34.03 4.37
CA ARG A 150 -27.94 -35.24 3.66
C ARG A 150 -27.18 -36.46 4.16
N GLY A 151 -27.35 -36.83 5.41
CA GLY A 151 -27.03 -38.14 5.92
C GLY A 151 -28.10 -39.12 5.45
N GLY A 152 -27.83 -39.90 4.42
CA GLY A 152 -28.73 -40.95 3.97
C GLY A 152 -28.42 -41.44 2.56
N THR A 153 -27.74 -42.61 2.49
CA THR A 153 -27.76 -43.61 1.42
C THR A 153 -27.73 -43.20 -0.05
N GLY A 154 -26.64 -43.54 -0.75
CA GLY A 154 -26.65 -43.97 -2.16
C GLY A 154 -26.49 -42.93 -3.22
N ALA A 155 -25.33 -42.92 -3.79
CA ALA A 155 -24.91 -42.61 -5.17
C ALA A 155 -26.00 -42.16 -6.14
N VAL A 156 -26.44 -40.89 -6.06
CA VAL A 156 -26.92 -40.13 -7.21
C VAL A 156 -26.53 -38.68 -6.99
N ALA A 157 -25.51 -38.19 -7.71
CA ALA A 157 -25.20 -36.79 -7.80
C ALA A 157 -26.45 -36.06 -8.35
N GLY A 158 -27.09 -35.26 -7.50
CA GLY A 158 -28.27 -34.50 -7.91
C GLY A 158 -27.92 -33.38 -8.91
N PRO A 159 -28.86 -32.88 -9.73
CA PRO A 159 -28.64 -31.85 -10.74
C PRO A 159 -28.03 -30.55 -10.19
N GLY A 160 -28.09 -30.34 -8.86
CA GLY A 160 -27.44 -29.19 -8.20
C GLY A 160 -25.94 -29.33 -7.99
N GLU A 161 -25.40 -30.55 -7.79
CA GLU A 161 -23.95 -30.78 -7.67
C GLU A 161 -23.25 -30.54 -9.00
N THR A 162 -23.83 -31.00 -10.11
CA THR A 162 -23.28 -30.78 -11.46
C THR A 162 -23.24 -29.29 -11.84
N GLN A 163 -24.22 -28.52 -11.44
CA GLN A 163 -24.26 -27.08 -11.77
C GLN A 163 -23.14 -26.31 -11.05
N ILE A 164 -22.85 -26.62 -9.81
CA ILE A 164 -21.78 -25.93 -9.04
C ILE A 164 -20.41 -26.37 -9.49
N GLU A 165 -20.24 -27.63 -9.79
CA GLU A 165 -18.98 -28.09 -10.36
C GLU A 165 -18.71 -27.43 -11.70
N SER A 166 -19.76 -27.21 -12.49
CA SER A 166 -19.71 -26.41 -13.71
C SER A 166 -19.34 -24.95 -13.44
N ASP A 167 -20.03 -24.29 -12.50
CA ASP A 167 -19.76 -22.89 -12.11
C ASP A 167 -18.33 -22.73 -11.56
N ARG A 168 -17.88 -23.66 -10.73
CA ARG A 168 -16.51 -23.69 -10.22
C ARG A 168 -15.50 -23.87 -11.34
N ARG A 169 -15.76 -24.71 -12.33
CA ARG A 169 -14.90 -24.90 -13.50
C ARG A 169 -14.82 -23.61 -14.30
N VAL A 170 -15.95 -22.97 -14.59
CA VAL A 170 -16.00 -21.68 -15.31
C VAL A 170 -15.17 -20.61 -14.59
N LEU A 171 -15.30 -20.51 -13.25
CA LEU A 171 -14.51 -19.55 -12.47
C LEU A 171 -13.00 -19.87 -12.52
N ASN A 172 -12.64 -21.15 -12.38
CA ASN A 172 -11.24 -21.58 -12.46
C ASN A 172 -10.65 -21.28 -13.85
N ASP A 173 -11.38 -21.51 -14.93
CA ASP A 173 -10.94 -21.24 -16.31
C ASP A 173 -10.75 -19.73 -16.52
N LYS A 174 -11.68 -18.89 -16.03
CA LYS A 174 -11.54 -17.43 -16.05
C LYS A 174 -10.30 -16.99 -15.27
N MET A 175 -10.11 -17.50 -14.06
CA MET A 175 -8.94 -17.20 -13.23
C MET A 175 -7.63 -17.62 -13.90
N ALA A 176 -7.60 -18.80 -14.56
CA ALA A 176 -6.44 -19.27 -15.31
C ALA A 176 -6.11 -18.37 -16.50
N LYS A 177 -7.13 -17.89 -17.22
CA LYS A 177 -6.96 -16.93 -18.31
C LYS A 177 -6.40 -15.59 -17.81
N LEU A 178 -6.96 -15.04 -16.71
CA LEU A 178 -6.48 -13.78 -16.12
C LEU A 178 -5.03 -13.90 -15.64
N LYS A 179 -4.66 -15.03 -15.01
CA LYS A 179 -3.27 -15.27 -14.60
C LYS A 179 -2.29 -15.23 -15.75
N ARG A 180 -2.62 -15.89 -16.89
CA ARG A 180 -1.77 -15.83 -18.09
C ARG A 180 -1.63 -14.40 -18.61
N GLN A 181 -2.72 -13.64 -18.67
CA GLN A 181 -2.67 -12.23 -19.10
C GLN A 181 -1.81 -11.37 -18.16
N LEU A 182 -1.88 -11.62 -16.85
CA LEU A 182 -1.03 -10.95 -15.86
C LEU A 182 0.45 -11.31 -16.02
N ASP A 183 0.75 -12.58 -16.31
CA ASP A 183 2.12 -13.03 -16.55
C ASP A 183 2.72 -12.38 -17.80
N ASP A 184 1.93 -12.19 -18.87
CA ASP A 184 2.36 -11.48 -20.07
C ASP A 184 2.65 -9.98 -19.79
N VAL A 185 1.80 -9.32 -19.01
CA VAL A 185 2.01 -7.92 -18.57
C VAL A 185 3.27 -7.80 -17.71
N ARG A 186 3.47 -8.73 -16.77
CA ARG A 186 4.65 -8.77 -15.90
C ARG A 186 5.94 -8.99 -16.71
N ARG A 187 5.92 -9.87 -17.70
CA ARG A 187 7.07 -10.10 -18.59
C ARG A 187 7.48 -8.82 -19.31
N THR A 188 6.51 -8.07 -19.84
CA THR A 188 6.75 -6.79 -20.52
C THR A 188 7.31 -5.75 -19.57
N ARG A 189 6.74 -5.65 -18.35
CA ARG A 189 7.25 -4.78 -17.27
C ARG A 189 8.67 -5.16 -16.85
N GLY A 190 8.95 -6.46 -16.69
CA GLY A 190 10.29 -6.95 -16.35
C GLY A 190 11.36 -6.48 -17.31
N LEU A 191 11.08 -6.47 -18.63
CA LEU A 191 11.99 -5.95 -19.65
C LEU A 191 12.20 -4.42 -19.54
N GLN A 192 11.15 -3.66 -19.27
CA GLN A 192 11.25 -2.22 -19.04
C GLN A 192 12.00 -1.90 -17.73
N ARG A 193 11.84 -2.74 -16.73
CA ARG A 193 12.49 -2.67 -15.44
C ARG A 193 13.99 -2.93 -15.51
N GLN A 194 14.43 -3.96 -16.26
CA GLN A 194 15.86 -4.19 -16.49
C GLN A 194 16.56 -3.00 -17.15
N LYS A 195 15.85 -2.22 -17.97
CA LYS A 195 16.38 -0.97 -18.52
C LYS A 195 16.53 0.11 -17.45
N ARG A 196 15.60 0.19 -16.48
CA ARG A 196 15.66 1.13 -15.35
C ARG A 196 16.73 0.75 -14.32
N GLN A 197 16.90 -0.53 -14.02
CA GLN A 197 17.96 -1.01 -13.12
C GLN A 197 19.39 -0.76 -13.64
N ARG A 198 19.53 -0.43 -14.92
CA ARG A 198 20.80 0.01 -15.52
C ARG A 198 20.99 1.53 -15.42
N ALA A 199 19.97 2.26 -15.03
CA ALA A 199 20.05 3.69 -14.77
C ALA A 199 20.58 3.92 -13.35
N PRO A 200 21.41 4.96 -13.13
CA PRO A 200 22.03 5.23 -11.83
C PRO A 200 21.06 5.77 -10.77
N GLU A 201 19.80 6.05 -11.16
CA GLU A 201 18.81 6.61 -10.23
C GLU A 201 18.28 5.56 -9.28
N ARG A 202 18.37 5.84 -7.99
CA ARG A 202 17.78 5.03 -6.93
C ARG A 202 16.26 5.22 -6.86
N VAL A 203 15.54 4.17 -6.47
CA VAL A 203 14.09 4.16 -6.34
C VAL A 203 13.71 4.38 -4.88
N VAL A 204 12.88 5.38 -4.62
CA VAL A 204 12.31 5.73 -3.33
C VAL A 204 10.80 5.43 -3.37
N ALA A 205 10.30 4.57 -2.50
CA ALA A 205 8.88 4.23 -2.47
C ALA A 205 8.17 4.80 -1.24
N LEU A 206 7.01 5.43 -1.46
CA LEU A 206 6.12 5.86 -0.39
C LEU A 206 5.31 4.68 0.11
N VAL A 207 5.38 4.38 1.39
CA VAL A 207 4.57 3.37 2.06
C VAL A 207 3.86 4.00 3.26
N GLY A 208 2.79 3.38 3.72
CA GLY A 208 2.05 3.88 4.87
C GLY A 208 0.56 3.63 4.75
N TYR A 209 -0.15 3.91 5.82
CA TYR A 209 -1.59 3.66 5.93
C TYR A 209 -2.39 4.47 4.90
N THR A 210 -3.62 4.05 4.59
CA THR A 210 -4.55 4.86 3.78
C THR A 210 -4.77 6.21 4.43
N ASN A 211 -4.90 7.25 3.62
CA ASN A 211 -5.08 8.63 4.07
C ASN A 211 -3.95 9.24 4.93
N ALA A 212 -2.77 8.63 5.02
CA ALA A 212 -1.61 9.22 5.72
C ALA A 212 -0.99 10.42 4.97
N GLY A 213 -1.45 10.71 3.74
CA GLY A 213 -0.99 11.83 2.94
C GLY A 213 0.09 11.49 1.90
N LYS A 214 0.29 10.20 1.56
CA LYS A 214 1.29 9.75 0.57
C LYS A 214 1.18 10.45 -0.77
N SER A 215 0.00 10.46 -1.39
CA SER A 215 -0.22 11.08 -2.70
C SER A 215 -0.12 12.61 -2.65
N THR A 216 -0.46 13.23 -1.52
CA THR A 216 -0.24 14.67 -1.29
C THR A 216 1.26 14.97 -1.23
N LEU A 217 2.01 14.17 -0.48
CA LEU A 217 3.47 14.27 -0.40
C LEU A 217 4.12 14.03 -1.77
N PHE A 218 3.69 13.00 -2.49
CA PHE A 218 4.15 12.71 -3.84
C PHE A 218 3.99 13.91 -4.78
N ASN A 219 2.80 14.54 -4.79
CA ASN A 219 2.53 15.71 -5.61
C ASN A 219 3.40 16.89 -5.23
N ARG A 220 3.61 17.12 -3.94
CA ARG A 220 4.47 18.19 -3.44
C ARG A 220 5.92 18.02 -3.87
N LEU A 221 6.46 16.83 -3.68
CA LEU A 221 7.85 16.51 -3.99
C LEU A 221 8.13 16.54 -5.51
N THR A 222 7.16 16.12 -6.34
CA THR A 222 7.36 15.98 -7.80
C THR A 222 6.74 17.11 -8.61
N LYS A 223 6.15 18.12 -7.97
CA LYS A 223 5.36 19.19 -8.62
C LYS A 223 4.28 18.61 -9.55
N GLY A 224 3.74 17.45 -9.19
CA GLY A 224 2.81 16.68 -9.99
C GLY A 224 1.36 16.95 -9.65
N GLY A 225 0.45 16.57 -10.56
CA GLY A 225 -1.01 16.68 -10.40
C GLY A 225 -1.68 15.30 -10.29
N VAL A 226 -1.14 14.36 -9.51
CA VAL A 226 -1.86 13.11 -9.20
C VAL A 226 -3.06 13.46 -8.32
N LEU A 227 -4.18 12.81 -8.57
CA LEU A 227 -5.44 13.06 -7.87
C LEU A 227 -5.29 12.72 -6.38
N ALA A 228 -4.85 13.69 -5.58
CA ALA A 228 -4.85 13.59 -4.13
C ALA A 228 -6.23 14.04 -3.63
N LYS A 229 -7.12 13.08 -3.38
CA LYS A 229 -8.39 13.32 -2.70
C LYS A 229 -8.27 12.81 -1.27
N ASP A 230 -8.95 13.49 -0.35
CA ASP A 230 -9.12 13.03 1.03
C ASP A 230 -10.09 11.82 1.06
N MET A 231 -9.63 10.70 0.50
CA MET A 231 -10.39 9.47 0.34
C MET A 231 -9.48 8.27 0.51
N LEU A 232 -9.99 7.23 1.16
CA LEU A 232 -9.28 5.95 1.29
C LEU A 232 -9.04 5.33 -0.10
N PHE A 233 -7.84 4.78 -0.30
CA PHE A 233 -7.40 4.20 -1.58
C PHE A 233 -7.49 5.18 -2.77
N ALA A 234 -7.02 6.42 -2.57
CA ALA A 234 -6.94 7.39 -3.66
C ALA A 234 -6.02 6.90 -4.79
N THR A 235 -4.94 6.19 -4.45
CA THR A 235 -3.99 5.59 -5.38
C THR A 235 -4.09 4.06 -5.30
N LEU A 236 -4.33 3.40 -6.43
CA LEU A 236 -4.28 1.94 -6.58
C LEU A 236 -3.12 1.51 -7.50
N ASP A 237 -2.94 2.21 -8.60
CA ASP A 237 -1.85 1.95 -9.55
C ASP A 237 -0.62 2.78 -9.16
N THR A 238 0.55 2.14 -9.17
CA THR A 238 1.81 2.82 -8.85
C THR A 238 2.15 3.90 -9.88
N THR A 239 2.54 5.06 -9.40
CA THR A 239 2.98 6.19 -10.24
C THR A 239 4.44 6.49 -9.93
N HIS A 240 5.27 6.62 -10.98
CA HIS A 240 6.69 6.95 -10.84
C HIS A 240 6.96 8.34 -11.40
N ARG A 241 7.76 9.14 -10.68
CA ARG A 241 8.25 10.43 -11.14
C ARG A 241 9.68 10.69 -10.70
N ILE A 242 10.36 11.53 -11.44
CA ILE A 242 11.69 12.00 -11.06
C ILE A 242 11.54 12.96 -9.87
N LEU A 243 12.32 12.69 -8.84
CA LEU A 243 12.49 13.52 -7.65
C LEU A 243 13.83 14.25 -7.74
N PRO A 244 13.84 15.58 -7.93
CA PRO A 244 15.07 16.36 -7.86
C PRO A 244 15.53 16.44 -6.39
N LEU A 245 16.82 16.23 -6.16
CA LEU A 245 17.46 16.30 -4.84
C LEU A 245 18.29 17.58 -4.72
N PRO A 246 18.60 18.04 -3.49
CA PRO A 246 19.32 19.30 -3.25
C PRO A 246 20.68 19.41 -3.94
N SER A 247 21.41 18.30 -4.04
CA SER A 247 22.73 18.25 -4.71
C SER A 247 22.69 18.34 -6.24
N GLY A 248 21.48 18.41 -6.85
CA GLY A 248 21.28 18.34 -8.29
C GLY A 248 21.17 16.92 -8.85
N ASN A 249 21.33 15.90 -8.01
CA ASN A 249 21.05 14.51 -8.35
C ASN A 249 19.54 14.26 -8.47
N THR A 250 19.17 13.10 -9.00
CA THR A 250 17.77 12.68 -9.10
C THR A 250 17.56 11.31 -8.46
N ALA A 251 16.34 11.08 -7.97
CA ALA A 251 15.83 9.77 -7.59
C ALA A 251 14.50 9.52 -8.30
N ILE A 252 14.05 8.28 -8.34
CA ILE A 252 12.72 7.93 -8.82
C ILE A 252 11.82 7.77 -7.61
N LEU A 253 10.82 8.64 -7.45
CA LEU A 253 9.81 8.54 -6.41
C LEU A 253 8.63 7.72 -6.93
N SER A 254 8.20 6.73 -6.15
CA SER A 254 7.06 5.87 -6.43
C SER A 254 5.95 6.07 -5.39
N ASP A 255 4.74 6.44 -5.82
CA ASP A 255 3.53 6.41 -4.99
C ASP A 255 2.91 5.02 -5.06
N THR A 256 2.59 4.45 -3.90
CA THR A 256 2.07 3.09 -3.79
C THR A 256 0.67 3.06 -3.15
N VAL A 257 0.03 1.90 -3.24
CA VAL A 257 -1.26 1.66 -2.59
C VAL A 257 -1.14 1.85 -1.07
N GLY A 258 -2.10 2.54 -0.47
CA GLY A 258 -2.17 2.65 1.00
C GLY A 258 -2.54 1.32 1.66
N PHE A 259 -1.88 1.01 2.76
CA PHE A 259 -2.23 -0.12 3.61
C PHE A 259 -3.48 0.18 4.44
N ILE A 260 -4.21 -0.84 4.82
CA ILE A 260 -5.40 -0.78 5.66
C ILE A 260 -5.41 -2.00 6.59
N SER A 261 -6.05 -1.86 7.76
CA SER A 261 -6.23 -2.97 8.71
C SER A 261 -6.92 -4.17 8.07
N ASP A 262 -6.58 -5.36 8.52
CA ASP A 262 -7.22 -6.61 8.09
C ASP A 262 -7.25 -6.83 6.57
N LEU A 263 -6.16 -6.45 5.88
CA LEU A 263 -6.06 -6.65 4.44
C LEU A 263 -6.05 -8.16 4.12
N PRO A 264 -7.05 -8.70 3.43
CA PRO A 264 -7.10 -10.13 3.16
C PRO A 264 -5.87 -10.61 2.37
N THR A 265 -5.32 -11.75 2.74
CA THR A 265 -4.14 -12.35 2.08
C THR A 265 -4.36 -12.58 0.58
N SER A 266 -5.61 -12.81 0.17
CA SER A 266 -5.99 -12.91 -1.25
C SER A 266 -5.78 -11.59 -1.99
N LEU A 267 -5.98 -10.44 -1.33
CA LEU A 267 -5.71 -9.11 -1.88
C LEU A 267 -4.21 -8.82 -1.92
N ILE A 268 -3.46 -9.16 -0.88
CA ILE A 268 -1.99 -9.06 -0.89
C ILE A 268 -1.42 -9.83 -2.09
N THR A 269 -1.93 -11.03 -2.35
CA THR A 269 -1.50 -11.83 -3.51
C THR A 269 -1.90 -11.18 -4.84
N ALA A 270 -3.07 -10.58 -4.93
CA ALA A 270 -3.53 -9.88 -6.14
C ALA A 270 -2.70 -8.62 -6.42
N PHE A 271 -2.36 -7.86 -5.38
CA PHE A 271 -1.54 -6.64 -5.47
C PHE A 271 -0.04 -6.89 -5.39
N ARG A 272 0.38 -8.14 -5.49
CA ARG A 272 1.80 -8.49 -5.42
C ARG A 272 2.69 -7.67 -6.36
N ALA A 273 2.20 -7.32 -7.55
CA ALA A 273 2.98 -6.53 -8.51
C ALA A 273 3.17 -5.06 -8.09
N THR A 274 2.17 -4.45 -7.44
CA THR A 274 2.31 -3.10 -6.85
C THR A 274 3.18 -3.13 -5.59
N LEU A 275 3.13 -4.21 -4.83
CA LEU A 275 3.96 -4.46 -3.65
C LEU A 275 5.39 -4.91 -4.03
N GLU A 276 5.62 -5.46 -5.23
CA GLU A 276 6.95 -5.72 -5.76
C GLU A 276 7.78 -4.43 -5.94
N GLU A 277 7.13 -3.31 -6.28
CA GLU A 277 7.79 -1.99 -6.35
C GLU A 277 8.29 -1.54 -4.97
N VAL A 278 7.55 -1.81 -3.90
CA VAL A 278 7.98 -1.55 -2.51
C VAL A 278 9.18 -2.41 -2.15
N LYS A 279 9.13 -3.70 -2.49
CA LYS A 279 10.20 -4.65 -2.21
C LYS A 279 11.52 -4.30 -2.92
N GLU A 280 11.44 -3.69 -4.09
CA GLU A 280 12.61 -3.39 -4.92
C GLU A 280 13.09 -1.95 -4.78
N ALA A 281 12.40 -1.13 -3.99
CA ALA A 281 12.87 0.21 -3.69
C ALA A 281 14.15 0.18 -2.85
N ASP A 282 15.05 1.11 -3.12
CA ASP A 282 16.30 1.27 -2.36
C ASP A 282 16.03 1.92 -1.00
N LEU A 283 14.98 2.73 -0.89
CA LEU A 283 14.57 3.42 0.33
C LEU A 283 13.05 3.44 0.44
N LEU A 284 12.52 3.12 1.61
CA LEU A 284 11.12 3.29 1.94
C LEU A 284 10.88 4.57 2.73
N LEU A 285 9.93 5.38 2.31
CA LEU A 285 9.40 6.50 3.09
C LEU A 285 8.10 6.06 3.75
N HIS A 286 8.16 5.74 5.04
CA HIS A 286 6.98 5.34 5.80
C HIS A 286 6.22 6.57 6.28
N VAL A 287 5.21 6.98 5.52
CA VAL A 287 4.38 8.16 5.80
C VAL A 287 3.34 7.81 6.86
N ARG A 288 3.40 8.52 7.99
CA ARG A 288 2.49 8.35 9.13
C ARG A 288 1.68 9.62 9.37
N ASP A 289 0.41 9.45 9.68
CA ASP A 289 -0.46 10.54 10.12
C ASP A 289 -0.28 10.73 11.63
N MET A 290 0.36 11.81 12.05
CA MET A 290 0.62 12.08 13.46
C MET A 290 -0.58 12.72 14.16
N SER A 291 -1.59 13.17 13.44
CA SER A 291 -2.87 13.62 14.01
C SER A 291 -3.80 12.48 14.37
N ASP A 292 -3.48 11.25 13.93
CA ASP A 292 -4.27 10.06 14.16
C ASP A 292 -3.93 9.43 15.53
N PRO A 293 -4.90 9.29 16.45
CA PRO A 293 -4.68 8.65 17.73
C PRO A 293 -4.20 7.20 17.67
N LEU A 294 -4.49 6.51 16.55
CA LEU A 294 -4.06 5.13 16.30
C LEU A 294 -2.75 5.03 15.50
N THR A 295 -1.97 6.11 15.39
CA THR A 295 -0.77 6.16 14.54
C THR A 295 0.23 5.05 14.85
N GLU A 296 0.43 4.66 16.12
CA GLU A 296 1.34 3.58 16.49
C GLU A 296 0.80 2.19 16.07
N ARG A 297 -0.48 1.91 16.31
CA ARG A 297 -1.14 0.67 15.85
C ARG A 297 -1.03 0.54 14.33
N ARG A 298 -1.33 1.62 13.59
CA ARG A 298 -1.25 1.65 12.13
C ARG A 298 0.18 1.48 11.62
N ARG A 299 1.17 1.99 12.38
CA ARG A 299 2.58 1.74 12.10
C ARG A 299 2.90 0.25 12.16
N GLU A 300 2.49 -0.41 13.26
CA GLU A 300 2.71 -1.84 13.44
C GLU A 300 2.06 -2.68 12.33
N GLU A 301 0.82 -2.35 11.95
CA GLU A 301 0.10 -3.02 10.86
C GLU A 301 0.84 -2.87 9.51
N VAL A 302 1.36 -1.68 9.20
CA VAL A 302 2.18 -1.44 7.99
C VAL A 302 3.45 -2.27 8.04
N MET A 303 4.16 -2.30 9.17
CA MET A 303 5.38 -3.08 9.33
C MET A 303 5.13 -4.59 9.19
N GLN A 304 4.02 -5.10 9.71
CA GLN A 304 3.61 -6.50 9.53
C GLN A 304 3.36 -6.85 8.05
N VAL A 305 2.72 -5.95 7.30
CA VAL A 305 2.51 -6.18 5.85
C VAL A 305 3.82 -6.12 5.09
N LEU A 306 4.72 -5.19 5.42
CA LEU A 306 6.07 -5.12 4.84
C LEU A 306 6.83 -6.42 5.08
N ASP A 307 6.79 -6.97 6.29
CA ASP A 307 7.43 -8.26 6.61
C ASP A 307 6.83 -9.43 5.80
N GLN A 308 5.51 -9.50 5.66
CA GLN A 308 4.83 -10.52 4.86
C GLN A 308 5.26 -10.51 3.38
N ILE A 309 5.55 -9.34 2.82
CA ILE A 309 6.05 -9.20 1.44
C ILE A 309 7.58 -9.29 1.35
N LYS A 310 8.27 -9.50 2.46
CA LYS A 310 9.73 -9.52 2.57
C LYS A 310 10.37 -8.21 2.14
N ALA A 311 9.88 -7.11 2.69
CA ALA A 311 10.38 -5.75 2.54
C ALA A 311 10.65 -5.11 3.91
N GLY A 312 11.33 -3.97 3.92
CA GLY A 312 11.63 -3.21 5.12
C GLY A 312 12.85 -3.67 5.90
N PRO A 313 13.07 -3.11 7.10
CA PRO A 313 14.33 -3.27 7.85
C PRO A 313 14.69 -4.71 8.19
N ALA A 314 13.69 -5.55 8.52
CA ALA A 314 13.92 -6.97 8.80
C ALA A 314 14.52 -7.75 7.61
N HIS A 315 14.47 -7.17 6.41
CA HIS A 315 14.97 -7.74 5.17
C HIS A 315 16.12 -6.92 4.56
N GLY A 316 16.73 -6.02 5.35
CA GLY A 316 17.89 -5.22 4.94
C GLY A 316 17.56 -4.04 4.02
N GLN A 317 16.34 -3.56 4.03
CA GLN A 317 15.91 -2.40 3.26
C GLN A 317 15.79 -1.18 4.17
N ASP A 318 16.39 -0.07 3.77
CA ASP A 318 16.34 1.18 4.54
C ASP A 318 14.93 1.76 4.59
N ILE A 319 14.56 2.30 5.74
CA ILE A 319 13.28 2.97 5.96
C ILE A 319 13.49 4.31 6.68
N LEU A 320 12.82 5.34 6.18
CA LEU A 320 12.76 6.67 6.80
C LEU A 320 11.31 6.92 7.22
N GLU A 321 11.07 7.15 8.52
CA GLU A 321 9.75 7.55 8.98
C GLU A 321 9.46 9.01 8.63
N VAL A 322 8.32 9.25 8.00
CA VAL A 322 7.84 10.57 7.62
C VAL A 322 6.59 10.89 8.44
N TRP A 323 6.76 11.68 9.48
CA TRP A 323 5.70 12.09 10.40
C TRP A 323 4.93 13.26 9.82
N ASN A 324 3.84 12.95 9.13
CA ASN A 324 3.04 13.89 8.36
C ASN A 324 1.86 14.46 9.14
N LYS A 325 1.23 15.49 8.60
CA LYS A 325 0.08 16.23 9.13
C LYS A 325 0.37 16.93 10.47
N THR A 326 1.60 17.39 10.66
CA THR A 326 2.01 18.14 11.86
C THR A 326 1.28 19.47 12.00
N ASP A 327 0.74 20.01 10.91
CA ASP A 327 -0.13 21.18 10.87
C ASP A 327 -1.45 21.01 11.63
N LEU A 328 -1.91 19.80 11.86
CA LEU A 328 -3.13 19.47 12.62
C LEU A 328 -2.86 19.30 14.13
N LEU A 329 -1.60 19.32 14.56
CA LEU A 329 -1.22 19.14 15.96
C LEU A 329 -1.21 20.45 16.72
N LYS A 330 -1.51 20.36 18.01
CA LYS A 330 -1.30 21.46 18.96
C LYS A 330 0.20 21.67 19.21
N ASP A 331 0.60 22.89 19.54
CA ASP A 331 2.00 23.27 19.72
C ASP A 331 2.78 22.36 20.69
N GLU A 332 2.17 21.96 21.79
CA GLU A 332 2.80 21.06 22.78
C GLU A 332 3.13 19.68 22.19
N ALA A 333 2.17 19.08 21.48
CA ALA A 333 2.36 17.79 20.82
C ALA A 333 3.39 17.89 19.71
N ARG A 334 3.39 18.99 18.98
CA ARG A 334 4.33 19.27 17.90
C ARG A 334 5.77 19.40 18.42
N ASN A 335 5.98 20.13 19.52
CA ASN A 335 7.30 20.30 20.14
C ASN A 335 7.83 18.94 20.65
N SER A 336 7.00 18.14 21.32
CA SER A 336 7.37 16.80 21.77
C SER A 336 7.78 15.88 20.61
N LEU A 337 7.11 15.99 19.47
CA LEU A 337 7.50 15.24 18.25
C LEU A 337 8.85 15.72 17.70
N THR A 338 9.13 17.03 17.75
CA THR A 338 10.40 17.61 17.30
C THR A 338 11.55 17.02 18.12
N GLU A 339 11.44 17.03 19.43
CA GLU A 339 12.45 16.45 20.34
C GLU A 339 12.68 14.95 20.05
N ARG A 340 11.59 14.19 19.81
CA ARG A 340 11.67 12.77 19.46
C ARG A 340 12.36 12.54 18.09
N ALA A 341 12.06 13.36 17.10
CA ALA A 341 12.66 13.27 15.78
C ALA A 341 14.15 13.63 15.79
N GLU A 342 14.55 14.61 16.61
CA GLU A 342 15.95 14.99 16.83
C GLU A 342 16.72 13.87 17.54
N ALA A 343 16.14 13.33 18.61
CA ALA A 343 16.74 12.22 19.34
C ALA A 343 16.93 10.96 18.44
N SER A 344 15.97 10.64 17.57
CA SER A 344 16.11 9.49 16.66
C SER A 344 17.22 9.68 15.62
N ARG A 345 17.51 10.91 15.24
CA ARG A 345 18.61 11.25 14.30
C ARG A 345 19.99 11.17 14.96
N GLU A 346 20.08 11.58 16.22
CA GLU A 346 21.36 11.54 16.97
C GLU A 346 21.80 10.11 17.32
N LEU A 347 20.85 9.19 17.47
CA LEU A 347 21.13 7.79 17.81
C LEU A 347 21.59 6.94 16.62
N ASP A 348 21.67 7.53 15.41
CA ASP A 348 21.98 6.80 14.16
C ASP A 348 21.13 5.53 14.00
N ASP A 349 19.88 5.62 14.48
CA ASP A 349 18.94 4.50 14.48
C ASP A 349 18.54 4.19 13.03
N MET A 350 18.44 2.90 12.70
CA MET A 350 18.00 2.42 11.38
C MET A 350 16.63 2.99 10.94
N MET A 351 15.96 3.75 11.81
CA MET A 351 14.65 4.36 11.60
C MET A 351 14.65 5.84 11.99
N SER A 352 15.47 6.66 11.31
CA SER A 352 15.40 8.10 11.49
C SER A 352 14.02 8.64 11.10
N ALA A 353 13.57 9.70 11.79
CA ALA A 353 12.27 10.30 11.58
C ALA A 353 12.37 11.76 11.10
N CYS A 354 11.49 12.14 10.19
CA CYS A 354 11.34 13.50 9.67
C CYS A 354 9.92 14.00 9.86
N GLN A 355 9.75 15.14 10.52
CA GLN A 355 8.47 15.82 10.66
C GLN A 355 8.17 16.67 9.45
N ILE A 356 6.94 16.55 8.93
CA ILE A 356 6.49 17.35 7.79
C ILE A 356 5.01 17.74 7.88
N SER A 357 4.63 18.74 7.11
CA SER A 357 3.28 18.90 6.62
C SER A 357 3.28 18.86 5.09
N SER A 358 2.73 17.80 4.52
CA SER A 358 2.56 17.72 3.07
C SER A 358 1.65 18.81 2.52
N LEU A 359 0.77 19.39 3.35
CA LEU A 359 -0.17 20.43 2.97
C LEU A 359 0.49 21.81 2.97
N SER A 360 1.18 22.22 4.03
CA SER A 360 1.86 23.52 4.13
C SER A 360 3.21 23.53 3.40
N GLY A 361 3.91 22.41 3.38
CA GLY A 361 5.27 22.27 2.84
C GLY A 361 6.36 22.34 3.90
N GLU A 362 6.00 22.48 5.15
CA GLU A 362 6.94 22.51 6.26
C GLU A 362 7.71 21.18 6.37
N GLY A 363 9.01 21.25 6.64
CA GLY A 363 9.88 20.08 6.80
C GLY A 363 10.28 19.38 5.49
N ILE A 364 9.77 19.83 4.32
CA ILE A 364 10.05 19.18 3.02
C ILE A 364 11.52 19.29 2.61
N GLU A 365 12.18 20.42 2.86
CA GLU A 365 13.60 20.60 2.55
C GLU A 365 14.46 19.63 3.36
N LEU A 366 14.19 19.53 4.66
CA LEU A 366 14.87 18.58 5.55
C LEU A 366 14.63 17.12 5.11
N LEU A 367 13.41 16.79 4.70
CA LEU A 367 13.10 15.45 4.15
C LEU A 367 13.94 15.15 2.91
N LEU A 368 14.08 16.09 1.98
CA LEU A 368 14.90 15.92 0.78
C LEU A 368 16.37 15.71 1.12
N GLU A 369 16.91 16.46 2.08
CA GLU A 369 18.28 16.30 2.59
C GLU A 369 18.50 14.90 3.22
N GLN A 370 17.52 14.42 4.02
CA GLN A 370 17.58 13.08 4.61
C GLN A 370 17.50 11.99 3.55
N ILE A 371 16.62 12.11 2.56
CA ILE A 371 16.56 11.17 1.42
C ILE A 371 17.90 11.12 0.71
N GLU A 372 18.54 12.26 0.50
CA GLU A 372 19.84 12.32 -0.15
C GLU A 372 20.94 11.68 0.70
N THR A 373 20.94 11.92 2.01
CA THR A 373 21.90 11.32 2.96
C THR A 373 21.76 9.81 2.98
N GLN A 374 20.54 9.28 3.12
CA GLN A 374 20.26 7.85 3.08
C GLN A 374 20.66 7.23 1.72
N ARG A 375 20.35 7.94 0.62
CA ARG A 375 20.78 7.52 -0.71
C ARG A 375 22.27 7.33 -0.83
N THR A 376 23.05 8.17 -0.16
CA THR A 376 24.51 8.18 -0.24
C THR A 376 25.20 7.41 0.88
N ALA A 377 24.46 6.89 1.86
CA ALA A 377 25.00 6.18 3.02
C ALA A 377 25.83 4.94 2.63
N HIS A 378 25.43 4.26 1.55
CA HIS A 378 26.14 3.09 1.02
C HIS A 378 27.12 3.42 -0.12
N ASP A 379 27.32 4.72 -0.43
CA ASP A 379 28.24 5.13 -1.47
C ASP A 379 29.70 5.10 -0.96
N HIS A 380 30.61 4.71 -1.83
CA HIS A 380 32.04 4.70 -1.54
C HIS A 380 32.69 6.00 -1.97
N ILE A 381 33.44 6.61 -1.06
CA ILE A 381 34.30 7.74 -1.40
C ILE A 381 35.64 7.19 -1.81
N LEU A 382 36.02 7.39 -3.07
CA LEU A 382 37.32 7.02 -3.60
C LEU A 382 38.18 8.27 -3.77
N ASN A 383 39.44 8.17 -3.30
CA ASN A 383 40.47 9.10 -3.67
C ASN A 383 41.19 8.52 -4.89
N VAL A 384 41.15 9.25 -6.00
CA VAL A 384 41.62 8.77 -7.29
C VAL A 384 42.70 9.71 -7.79
N ARG A 385 43.85 9.15 -8.16
CA ARG A 385 44.93 9.87 -8.80
C ARG A 385 44.93 9.57 -10.30
N VAL A 386 44.42 10.51 -11.09
CA VAL A 386 44.33 10.37 -12.54
C VAL A 386 45.60 10.92 -13.19
N THR A 387 46.30 10.06 -13.89
CA THR A 387 47.48 10.39 -14.68
C THR A 387 47.12 10.79 -16.11
N PRO A 388 47.96 11.51 -16.87
CA PRO A 388 47.63 11.95 -18.23
C PRO A 388 47.25 10.84 -19.22
N ASP A 389 47.77 9.64 -19.01
CA ASP A 389 47.47 8.44 -19.80
C ASP A 389 46.08 7.81 -19.45
N ALA A 390 45.50 8.20 -18.32
CA ALA A 390 44.22 7.69 -17.84
C ALA A 390 43.05 8.70 -17.95
N PHE A 391 43.08 9.61 -18.93
CA PHE A 391 42.06 10.68 -19.08
C PHE A 391 40.65 10.15 -19.29
N THR A 392 40.50 8.96 -19.86
CA THR A 392 39.20 8.24 -19.99
C THR A 392 38.62 7.87 -18.63
N ALA A 393 39.44 7.58 -17.64
CA ALA A 393 38.99 7.32 -16.27
C ALA A 393 38.41 8.58 -15.62
N ARG A 394 39.02 9.77 -15.88
CA ARG A 394 38.49 11.06 -15.40
C ARG A 394 37.08 11.32 -15.97
N ALA A 395 36.92 11.19 -17.29
CA ALA A 395 35.64 11.38 -17.95
C ALA A 395 34.59 10.41 -17.38
N TRP A 396 34.97 9.15 -17.17
CA TRP A 396 34.09 8.15 -16.59
C TRP A 396 33.66 8.50 -15.15
N LEU A 397 34.58 9.03 -14.31
CA LEU A 397 34.26 9.46 -12.95
C LEU A 397 33.31 10.65 -12.93
N HIS A 398 33.42 11.60 -13.85
CA HIS A 398 32.47 12.69 -14.01
C HIS A 398 31.09 12.25 -14.51
N GLU A 399 31.05 11.18 -15.33
CA GLU A 399 29.80 10.66 -15.89
C GLU A 399 29.06 9.75 -14.91
N ASN A 400 29.78 8.97 -14.07
CA ASN A 400 29.18 7.92 -13.25
C ASN A 400 29.32 8.19 -11.73
N GLY A 401 29.93 9.30 -11.31
CA GLY A 401 30.15 9.64 -9.91
C GLY A 401 29.92 11.10 -9.61
N GLN A 402 29.76 11.40 -8.31
CA GLN A 402 29.76 12.77 -7.80
C GLN A 402 31.16 13.20 -7.42
N VAL A 403 31.74 14.12 -8.18
CA VAL A 403 33.05 14.69 -7.84
C VAL A 403 32.89 15.65 -6.66
N LEU A 404 33.45 15.28 -5.51
CA LEU A 404 33.42 16.05 -4.27
C LEU A 404 34.55 17.09 -4.23
N ASP A 405 35.71 16.73 -4.77
CA ASP A 405 36.86 17.62 -4.88
C ASP A 405 37.70 17.20 -6.08
N GLU A 406 38.25 18.17 -6.76
CA GLU A 406 39.20 17.97 -7.87
C GLU A 406 40.28 19.04 -7.84
N SER A 407 41.51 18.59 -7.75
CA SER A 407 42.67 19.47 -7.77
C SER A 407 43.69 19.01 -8.81
N SER A 408 44.26 19.99 -9.53
CA SER A 408 45.33 19.74 -10.49
C SER A 408 46.70 19.86 -9.83
N VAL A 409 47.50 18.82 -9.96
CA VAL A 409 48.88 18.77 -9.48
C VAL A 409 49.85 18.93 -10.67
N LYS A 410 51.12 19.28 -10.40
CA LYS A 410 52.15 19.40 -11.44
C LYS A 410 52.20 18.16 -12.34
N ASN A 411 52.51 18.32 -13.62
CA ASN A 411 52.65 17.28 -14.64
C ASN A 411 51.30 16.70 -15.15
N GLY A 412 50.19 17.47 -15.09
CA GLY A 412 48.91 17.04 -15.67
C GLY A 412 48.21 15.92 -14.90
N ILE A 413 48.57 15.73 -13.63
CA ILE A 413 47.95 14.77 -12.71
C ILE A 413 46.76 15.47 -12.02
N PHE A 414 45.62 14.80 -11.93
CA PHE A 414 44.46 15.22 -11.17
C PHE A 414 44.28 14.33 -9.94
N LEU A 415 44.08 14.96 -8.79
CA LEU A 415 43.63 14.29 -7.58
C LEU A 415 42.11 14.56 -7.46
N MET A 416 41.37 13.49 -7.41
CA MET A 416 39.89 13.55 -7.36
C MET A 416 39.40 12.81 -6.14
N LYS A 417 38.47 13.43 -5.41
CA LYS A 417 37.69 12.77 -4.38
C LYS A 417 36.29 12.56 -4.94
N VAL A 418 35.93 11.33 -5.22
CA VAL A 418 34.69 11.01 -5.94
C VAL A 418 33.85 10.04 -5.12
N ARG A 419 32.58 10.36 -4.99
CA ARG A 419 31.57 9.48 -4.41
C ARG A 419 30.97 8.63 -5.54
N LEU A 420 30.97 7.31 -5.35
CA LEU A 420 30.46 6.33 -6.30
C LEU A 420 29.53 5.36 -5.60
N SER A 421 28.50 4.88 -6.30
CA SER A 421 27.72 3.74 -5.83
C SER A 421 28.62 2.53 -5.59
N GLU A 422 28.21 1.59 -4.73
CA GLU A 422 28.96 0.36 -4.49
C GLU A 422 29.28 -0.40 -5.80
N SER A 423 28.30 -0.47 -6.70
CA SER A 423 28.42 -1.08 -8.03
C SER A 423 29.48 -0.39 -8.89
N ASP A 424 29.45 0.95 -8.94
CA ASP A 424 30.37 1.72 -9.78
C ASP A 424 31.76 1.80 -9.17
N ALA A 425 31.85 1.85 -7.85
CA ALA A 425 33.12 1.72 -7.16
C ALA A 425 33.80 0.36 -7.43
N GLY A 426 33.01 -0.73 -7.42
CA GLY A 426 33.47 -2.05 -7.82
C GLY A 426 33.93 -2.11 -9.28
N ARG A 427 33.15 -1.55 -10.22
CA ARG A 427 33.50 -1.46 -11.64
C ARG A 427 34.76 -0.62 -11.87
N PHE A 428 34.87 0.51 -11.18
CA PHE A 428 36.02 1.38 -11.30
C PHE A 428 37.29 0.70 -10.78
N ARG A 429 37.22 0.10 -9.58
CA ARG A 429 38.35 -0.64 -8.99
C ARG A 429 38.82 -1.80 -9.89
N ALA A 430 37.87 -2.55 -10.48
CA ALA A 430 38.21 -3.66 -11.36
C ALA A 430 38.96 -3.23 -12.62
N LYS A 431 38.68 -2.04 -13.18
CA LYS A 431 39.31 -1.53 -14.40
C LYS A 431 40.51 -0.63 -14.12
N ASN A 432 40.54 0.08 -13.00
CA ASN A 432 41.43 1.19 -12.72
C ASN A 432 42.06 1.08 -11.31
N ALA A 433 42.33 -0.13 -10.82
CA ALA A 433 42.86 -0.36 -9.45
C ALA A 433 44.12 0.46 -9.13
N ARG A 434 44.93 0.73 -10.14
CA ARG A 434 46.21 1.49 -9.99
C ARG A 434 45.99 2.99 -9.72
N LEU A 435 44.79 3.51 -10.00
CA LEU A 435 44.45 4.93 -9.84
C LEU A 435 43.84 5.24 -8.47
N VAL A 436 43.37 4.23 -7.74
CA VAL A 436 42.72 4.37 -6.41
C VAL A 436 43.83 4.39 -5.35
N GLN A 437 43.78 5.41 -4.47
CA GLN A 437 44.69 5.60 -3.35
C GLN A 437 44.14 5.05 -2.05
#